data_bc2c215b3d67cc5a23f18fc0b38d9a9a
#
_entry.id   bc2c215b3d67cc5a23f18fc0b38d9a9a
#
_cell.length_a   1.000
_cell.length_b   1.000
_cell.length_c   1.000
_cell.angle_alpha   90.00
_cell.angle_beta   90.00
_cell.angle_gamma   90.00
#
_symmetry.space_group_name_H-M   'P 1'
#
loop_
_entity.id
_entity.type
_entity.pdbx_description
1 polymer ?
#
loop_
_entity_poly.entity_id
_entity_poly.type
_entity_poly.pdbx_seq_one_letter_code
_entity_poly.pdbx_strand_id
1 'polypeptide(L)'
;EVEMFVQGAMCMAYSGHCTLSTYIAGRDSNRGGCIQNCRFQYQLYQESHPPVSTYFLSSRDLCGIGLLAEFIEAGIDSLKIEGRMKSNLYIASTVRAYANALKEIRKNGSFRKAYWQKELTHIPHRDYTEASLLSPAGADSVYNRQKASHNEFKLAGTVLEVDKDRKRFALHVKNKLFVGDTIEIMPFEGEIIQLHISTLTNIAESELEMIQPGNVCWLPLQENVAPRNVARIRRPEG
;
A
#
# COMPACT_ATOMS: atom_id res chain seq x y z
N GLU A 1 -15.18 23.36 2.57
CA GLU A 1 -14.78 21.94 2.38
C GLU A 1 -13.43 21.72 3.04
N VAL A 2 -13.29 20.62 3.75
CA VAL A 2 -12.06 20.25 4.46
C VAL A 2 -11.54 18.92 3.92
N GLU A 3 -10.28 18.91 3.41
CA GLU A 3 -9.57 17.70 3.05
C GLU A 3 -8.54 17.36 4.11
N MET A 4 -8.52 16.11 4.56
CA MET A 4 -7.60 15.65 5.60
C MET A 4 -6.80 14.43 5.17
N PHE A 5 -5.50 14.42 5.45
CA PHE A 5 -4.68 13.22 5.30
C PHE A 5 -5.11 12.14 6.30
N VAL A 6 -5.37 10.93 5.78
CA VAL A 6 -5.83 9.79 6.59
C VAL A 6 -4.93 8.56 6.48
N GLN A 7 -4.09 8.51 5.45
CA GLN A 7 -3.23 7.35 5.21
C GLN A 7 -1.93 7.75 4.52
N GLY A 8 -0.85 7.12 4.93
CA GLY A 8 0.41 7.13 4.21
C GLY A 8 1.56 7.79 4.95
N ALA A 9 2.57 8.11 4.22
CA ALA A 9 3.83 8.58 4.75
C ALA A 9 3.74 10.00 5.32
N MET A 10 3.94 10.14 6.62
CA MET A 10 4.01 11.46 7.27
C MET A 10 5.33 12.19 6.94
N CYS A 11 5.28 13.52 6.93
CA CYS A 11 6.44 14.38 6.82
C CYS A 11 6.91 14.83 8.21
N MET A 12 8.23 14.83 8.45
CA MET A 12 8.81 15.33 9.68
C MET A 12 8.80 16.87 9.76
N ALA A 13 8.66 17.55 8.62
CA ALA A 13 8.71 19.00 8.53
C ALA A 13 7.30 19.59 8.36
N TYR A 14 7.13 20.80 8.86
CA TYR A 14 5.97 21.62 8.55
C TYR A 14 5.92 21.93 7.04
N SER A 15 4.74 21.92 6.45
CA SER A 15 4.56 22.08 5.01
C SER A 15 5.21 23.38 4.48
N GLY A 16 5.99 23.27 3.41
CA GLY A 16 6.70 24.38 2.82
C GLY A 16 8.01 24.79 3.54
N HIS A 17 8.37 24.14 4.64
CA HIS A 17 9.54 24.52 5.46
C HIS A 17 10.68 23.48 5.41
N CYS A 18 10.62 22.48 4.55
CA CYS A 18 11.68 21.50 4.43
C CYS A 18 12.72 21.91 3.38
N THR A 19 13.97 22.04 3.80
CA THR A 19 15.13 22.33 2.94
C THR A 19 16.11 21.17 2.81
N LEU A 20 15.85 20.04 3.48
CA LEU A 20 16.78 18.92 3.52
C LEU A 20 17.16 18.39 2.13
N SER A 21 16.19 18.19 1.25
CA SER A 21 16.46 17.70 -0.12
C SER A 21 17.19 18.72 -0.97
N THR A 22 16.95 20.01 -0.75
CA THR A 22 17.68 21.09 -1.41
C THR A 22 19.15 21.09 -0.98
N TYR A 23 19.38 20.97 0.32
CA TYR A 23 20.73 21.00 0.87
C TYR A 23 21.55 19.78 0.46
N ILE A 24 20.98 18.56 0.50
CA ILE A 24 21.71 17.32 0.23
C ILE A 24 21.84 17.02 -1.27
N ALA A 25 20.80 17.33 -2.07
CA ALA A 25 20.71 16.89 -3.46
C ALA A 25 20.32 17.99 -4.46
N GLY A 26 20.29 19.27 -4.05
CA GLY A 26 19.88 20.37 -4.92
C GLY A 26 18.43 20.29 -5.41
N ARG A 27 17.54 19.53 -4.71
CA ARG A 27 16.16 19.28 -5.14
C ARG A 27 15.17 19.96 -4.20
N ASP A 28 14.26 20.75 -4.76
CA ASP A 28 13.26 21.46 -3.96
C ASP A 28 12.14 20.51 -3.49
N SER A 29 12.13 20.22 -2.20
CA SER A 29 11.11 19.37 -1.57
C SER A 29 9.70 19.92 -1.73
N ASN A 30 9.55 21.23 -1.75
CA ASN A 30 8.25 21.91 -1.76
C ASN A 30 7.64 21.95 -3.17
N ARG A 31 8.44 21.62 -4.20
CA ARG A 31 8.03 21.47 -5.60
C ARG A 31 8.00 20.01 -6.07
N GLY A 32 7.77 19.07 -5.16
CA GLY A 32 7.73 17.64 -5.50
C GLY A 32 9.10 16.98 -5.64
N GLY A 33 10.22 17.71 -5.43
CA GLY A 33 11.59 17.21 -5.53
C GLY A 33 12.09 16.45 -4.30
N CYS A 34 11.24 16.18 -3.30
CA CYS A 34 11.64 15.48 -2.08
C CYS A 34 12.21 14.09 -2.39
N ILE A 35 13.45 13.82 -1.93
CA ILE A 35 14.13 12.53 -2.05
C ILE A 35 13.95 11.66 -0.79
N GLN A 36 13.14 12.11 0.16
CA GLN A 36 12.88 11.41 1.43
C GLN A 36 14.14 11.14 2.28
N ASN A 37 15.14 12.00 2.20
CA ASN A 37 16.40 11.86 2.95
C ASN A 37 16.23 11.90 4.47
N CYS A 38 15.15 12.49 5.01
CA CYS A 38 14.80 12.36 6.42
C CYS A 38 14.60 10.90 6.85
N ARG A 39 14.50 9.97 5.91
CA ARG A 39 14.29 8.53 6.13
C ARG A 39 15.56 7.70 5.96
N PHE A 40 16.70 8.37 5.78
CA PHE A 40 18.00 7.72 5.74
C PHE A 40 18.50 7.45 7.15
N GLN A 41 19.38 6.49 7.26
CA GLN A 41 20.13 6.24 8.47
C GLN A 41 21.22 7.31 8.57
N TYR A 42 21.32 7.96 9.71
CA TYR A 42 22.33 8.97 10.02
C TYR A 42 23.19 8.52 11.19
N GLN A 43 24.42 9.02 11.24
CA GLN A 43 25.29 8.87 12.39
C GLN A 43 25.34 10.17 13.18
N LEU A 44 25.06 10.08 14.48
CA LEU A 44 25.21 11.18 15.41
C LEU A 44 26.54 11.01 16.13
N TYR A 45 27.38 12.05 16.07
CA TYR A 45 28.65 12.13 16.78
C TYR A 45 28.49 13.10 17.96
N GLN A 46 28.91 12.67 19.12
CA GLN A 46 28.96 13.48 20.32
C GLN A 46 30.31 13.26 20.98
N GLU A 47 30.95 14.35 21.49
CA GLU A 47 32.21 14.25 22.21
C GLU A 47 32.09 13.26 23.38
N SER A 48 33.12 12.44 23.56
CA SER A 48 33.22 11.45 24.65
C SER A 48 32.20 10.30 24.60
N HIS A 49 31.41 10.14 23.53
CA HIS A 49 30.48 9.04 23.38
C HIS A 49 30.69 8.30 22.06
N PRO A 50 30.44 6.98 21.99
CA PRO A 50 30.49 6.27 20.72
C PRO A 50 29.41 6.78 19.76
N PRO A 51 29.67 6.79 18.43
CA PRO A 51 28.69 7.23 17.44
C PRO A 51 27.42 6.38 17.51
N VAL A 52 26.26 7.03 17.42
CA VAL A 52 24.96 6.37 17.35
C VAL A 52 24.42 6.46 15.92
N SER A 53 24.15 5.28 15.33
CA SER A 53 23.62 5.18 13.97
C SER A 53 22.15 4.75 14.02
N THR A 54 21.23 5.59 13.55
CA THR A 54 19.80 5.29 13.54
C THR A 54 19.01 6.21 12.59
N TYR A 55 17.71 5.97 12.50
CA TYR A 55 16.75 6.75 11.69
C TYR A 55 16.17 7.90 12.51
N PHE A 56 16.97 8.91 12.83
CA PHE A 56 16.60 10.01 13.74
C PHE A 56 15.38 10.80 13.30
N LEU A 57 15.18 10.95 11.98
CA LEU A 57 14.18 11.84 11.39
C LEU A 57 13.04 11.08 10.71
N SER A 58 13.08 9.74 10.71
CA SER A 58 12.07 8.94 10.02
C SER A 58 10.75 8.93 10.78
N SER A 59 9.67 9.35 10.11
CA SER A 59 8.32 9.27 10.66
C SER A 59 7.69 7.89 10.42
N ARG A 60 6.75 7.51 11.27
CA ARG A 60 5.81 6.41 11.02
C ARG A 60 4.90 6.71 9.84
N ASP A 61 4.14 5.72 9.39
CA ASP A 61 3.09 5.91 8.39
C ASP A 61 1.75 6.14 9.10
N LEU A 62 1.02 7.17 8.69
CA LEU A 62 -0.33 7.46 9.19
C LEU A 62 -1.29 6.36 8.76
N CYS A 63 -2.17 5.93 9.66
CA CYS A 63 -3.25 5.00 9.38
C CYS A 63 -4.50 5.38 10.18
N GLY A 64 -5.38 6.15 9.57
CA GLY A 64 -6.62 6.63 10.17
C GLY A 64 -7.85 5.80 9.82
N ILE A 65 -7.72 4.62 9.20
CA ILE A 65 -8.88 3.81 8.81
C ILE A 65 -9.76 3.44 10.02
N GLY A 66 -9.15 3.31 11.19
CA GLY A 66 -9.87 3.04 12.42
C GLY A 66 -10.77 4.17 12.91
N LEU A 67 -10.63 5.37 12.33
CA LEU A 67 -11.30 6.62 12.74
C LEU A 67 -12.29 7.14 11.68
N LEU A 68 -12.75 6.28 10.77
CA LEU A 68 -13.64 6.70 9.69
C LEU A 68 -14.97 7.26 10.19
N ALA A 69 -15.51 6.72 11.29
CA ALA A 69 -16.75 7.23 11.88
C ALA A 69 -16.54 8.63 12.44
N GLU A 70 -15.43 8.86 13.13
CA GLU A 70 -15.04 10.15 13.70
C GLU A 70 -14.79 11.20 12.61
N PHE A 71 -14.21 10.83 11.48
CA PHE A 71 -14.05 11.76 10.35
C PHE A 71 -15.38 12.19 9.75
N ILE A 72 -16.33 11.26 9.63
CA ILE A 72 -17.68 11.55 9.13
C ILE A 72 -18.42 12.46 10.13
N GLU A 73 -18.34 12.17 11.42
CA GLU A 73 -18.97 12.97 12.48
C GLU A 73 -18.38 14.39 12.54
N ALA A 74 -17.06 14.51 12.35
CA ALA A 74 -16.36 15.80 12.28
C ALA A 74 -16.65 16.60 11.00
N GLY A 75 -17.41 16.05 10.04
CA GLY A 75 -17.74 16.73 8.80
C GLY A 75 -16.57 16.89 7.83
N ILE A 76 -15.62 15.93 7.81
CA ILE A 76 -14.53 15.93 6.84
C ILE A 76 -15.07 15.56 5.46
N ASP A 77 -14.89 16.47 4.48
CA ASP A 77 -15.42 16.31 3.13
C ASP A 77 -14.60 15.37 2.26
N SER A 78 -13.27 15.35 2.42
CA SER A 78 -12.34 14.60 1.59
C SER A 78 -11.25 13.90 2.40
N LEU A 79 -11.07 12.60 2.13
CA LEU A 79 -10.04 11.76 2.74
C LEU A 79 -8.85 11.62 1.79
N LYS A 80 -7.68 12.12 2.19
CA LYS A 80 -6.47 12.12 1.36
C LYS A 80 -5.51 10.99 1.72
N ILE A 81 -5.15 10.20 0.71
CA ILE A 81 -4.18 9.11 0.81
C ILE A 81 -2.86 9.56 0.20
N GLU A 82 -1.77 9.54 0.97
CA GLU A 82 -0.43 9.78 0.45
C GLU A 82 0.17 8.48 -0.09
N GLY A 83 0.54 8.48 -1.38
CA GLY A 83 1.05 7.31 -2.05
C GLY A 83 2.00 7.60 -3.22
N ARG A 84 2.51 8.83 -3.38
CA ARG A 84 3.36 9.23 -4.53
C ARG A 84 4.54 8.29 -4.79
N MET A 85 5.21 7.84 -3.74
CA MET A 85 6.38 6.96 -3.84
C MET A 85 6.04 5.50 -3.54
N LYS A 86 4.77 5.16 -3.50
CA LYS A 86 4.30 3.81 -3.17
C LYS A 86 4.02 3.00 -4.44
N SER A 87 3.98 1.67 -4.30
CA SER A 87 3.69 0.75 -5.39
C SER A 87 2.20 0.73 -5.78
N ASN A 88 1.90 0.20 -6.97
CA ASN A 88 0.52 -0.01 -7.42
C ASN A 88 -0.26 -0.91 -6.44
N LEU A 89 0.39 -1.92 -5.84
CA LEU A 89 -0.24 -2.77 -4.83
C LEU A 89 -0.65 -1.95 -3.60
N TYR A 90 0.21 -1.05 -3.14
CA TYR A 90 -0.12 -0.16 -2.02
C TYR A 90 -1.35 0.69 -2.34
N ILE A 91 -1.35 1.37 -3.48
CA ILE A 91 -2.47 2.24 -3.88
C ILE A 91 -3.76 1.44 -3.99
N ALA A 92 -3.74 0.30 -4.69
CA ALA A 92 -4.92 -0.53 -4.87
C ALA A 92 -5.47 -1.04 -3.54
N SER A 93 -4.61 -1.58 -2.66
CA SER A 93 -5.02 -2.09 -1.35
C SER A 93 -5.58 -1.00 -0.45
N THR A 94 -4.90 0.16 -0.40
CA THR A 94 -5.32 1.27 0.46
C THR A 94 -6.64 1.87 0.01
N VAL A 95 -6.76 2.24 -1.27
CA VAL A 95 -7.99 2.82 -1.80
C VAL A 95 -9.16 1.85 -1.66
N ARG A 96 -8.94 0.55 -1.95
CA ARG A 96 -9.95 -0.48 -1.76
C ARG A 96 -10.42 -0.58 -0.30
N ALA A 97 -9.49 -0.57 0.65
CA ALA A 97 -9.82 -0.66 2.07
C ALA A 97 -10.70 0.52 2.52
N TYR A 98 -10.30 1.74 2.23
CA TYR A 98 -11.07 2.94 2.59
C TYR A 98 -12.42 3.00 1.88
N ALA A 99 -12.46 2.73 0.56
CA ALA A 99 -13.70 2.77 -0.21
C ALA A 99 -14.74 1.74 0.29
N ASN A 100 -14.32 0.51 0.55
CA ASN A 100 -15.23 -0.53 1.04
C ASN A 100 -15.64 -0.26 2.50
N ALA A 101 -14.73 0.18 3.37
CA ALA A 101 -15.08 0.55 4.74
C ALA A 101 -16.12 1.69 4.78
N LEU A 102 -15.98 2.72 3.93
CA LEU A 102 -16.99 3.78 3.79
C LEU A 102 -18.33 3.26 3.26
N LYS A 103 -18.32 2.31 2.32
CA LYS A 103 -19.55 1.66 1.84
C LYS A 103 -20.24 0.85 2.95
N GLU A 104 -19.45 0.10 3.74
CA GLU A 104 -19.97 -0.64 4.90
C GLU A 104 -20.64 0.32 5.90
N ILE A 105 -20.00 1.45 6.24
CA ILE A 105 -20.58 2.46 7.14
C ILE A 105 -21.91 3.00 6.57
N ARG A 106 -21.92 3.39 5.30
CA ARG A 106 -23.13 3.93 4.65
C ARG A 106 -24.30 2.93 4.63
N LYS A 107 -23.99 1.63 4.46
CA LYS A 107 -25.00 0.57 4.37
C LYS A 107 -25.48 0.09 5.75
N ASN A 108 -24.56 -0.05 6.72
CA ASN A 108 -24.80 -0.77 7.96
C ASN A 108 -24.63 0.11 9.21
N GLY A 109 -24.22 1.39 9.08
CA GLY A 109 -23.87 2.26 10.19
C GLY A 109 -22.52 1.90 10.88
N SER A 110 -21.85 0.84 10.43
CA SER A 110 -20.57 0.37 10.98
C SER A 110 -19.76 -0.36 9.91
N PHE A 111 -18.50 -0.66 10.19
CA PHE A 111 -17.61 -1.36 9.27
C PHE A 111 -16.72 -2.37 10.01
N ARG A 112 -16.11 -3.29 9.27
CA ARG A 112 -15.22 -4.33 9.78
C ARG A 112 -13.83 -3.75 10.07
N LYS A 113 -13.72 -2.90 11.09
CA LYS A 113 -12.50 -2.16 11.45
C LYS A 113 -11.26 -3.05 11.50
N ALA A 114 -11.30 -4.14 12.29
CA ALA A 114 -10.15 -5.04 12.44
C ALA A 114 -9.74 -5.73 11.13
N TYR A 115 -10.71 -6.07 10.27
CA TYR A 115 -10.45 -6.66 8.96
C TYR A 115 -9.69 -5.67 8.07
N TRP A 116 -10.18 -4.44 7.93
CA TRP A 116 -9.55 -3.45 7.07
C TRP A 116 -8.20 -2.97 7.61
N GLN A 117 -8.04 -2.86 8.92
CA GLN A 117 -6.74 -2.60 9.53
C GLN A 117 -5.74 -3.71 9.19
N LYS A 118 -6.15 -4.97 9.30
CA LYS A 118 -5.31 -6.12 8.94
C LYS A 118 -4.94 -6.12 7.44
N GLU A 119 -5.89 -5.81 6.54
CA GLU A 119 -5.59 -5.73 5.11
C GLU A 119 -4.49 -4.70 4.80
N LEU A 120 -4.47 -3.58 5.51
CA LEU A 120 -3.42 -2.56 5.36
C LEU A 120 -2.04 -3.01 5.89
N THR A 121 -1.96 -4.05 6.73
CA THR A 121 -0.65 -4.60 7.13
C THR A 121 -0.03 -5.51 6.08
N HIS A 122 -0.77 -5.91 5.06
CA HIS A 122 -0.29 -6.78 3.98
C HIS A 122 0.52 -6.05 2.89
N ILE A 123 0.60 -4.74 2.97
CA ILE A 123 1.35 -3.89 2.02
C ILE A 123 2.57 -3.27 2.70
N PRO A 124 3.62 -2.88 1.96
CA PRO A 124 4.81 -2.27 2.55
C PRO A 124 4.48 -0.97 3.28
N HIS A 125 4.69 -0.95 4.58
CA HIS A 125 4.47 0.22 5.42
C HIS A 125 5.55 0.30 6.51
N ARG A 126 5.71 1.45 7.14
CA ARG A 126 6.36 1.60 8.44
C ARG A 126 5.34 1.33 9.52
N ASP A 127 5.79 1.28 10.77
CA ASP A 127 4.86 1.18 11.88
C ASP A 127 3.73 2.20 11.72
N TYR A 128 2.49 1.72 11.82
CA TYR A 128 1.33 2.58 11.72
C TYR A 128 1.12 3.37 13.01
N THR A 129 0.55 4.55 12.84
CA THR A 129 0.14 5.44 13.93
C THR A 129 -1.07 6.26 13.51
N GLU A 130 -1.89 6.63 14.46
CA GLU A 130 -2.95 7.63 14.28
C GLU A 130 -2.40 9.06 14.44
N ALA A 131 -1.12 9.20 14.84
CA ALA A 131 -0.43 10.47 15.07
C ALA A 131 -1.29 11.43 15.90
N SER A 132 -1.58 12.63 15.37
CA SER A 132 -2.37 13.66 16.06
C SER A 132 -3.84 13.70 15.65
N LEU A 133 -4.39 12.60 15.11
CA LEU A 133 -5.79 12.57 14.69
C LEU A 133 -6.80 12.62 15.86
N LEU A 134 -6.44 12.03 16.99
CA LEU A 134 -7.30 12.02 18.20
C LEU A 134 -6.75 12.88 19.34
N SER A 135 -5.44 12.99 19.47
CA SER A 135 -4.78 13.70 20.55
C SER A 135 -3.40 14.20 20.11
N PRO A 136 -2.80 15.19 20.77
CA PRO A 136 -1.46 15.65 20.41
C PRO A 136 -0.47 14.50 20.34
N ALA A 137 0.25 14.37 19.22
CA ALA A 137 1.23 13.32 19.01
C ALA A 137 2.53 13.61 19.77
N GLY A 138 3.04 12.60 20.46
CA GLY A 138 4.37 12.63 21.08
C GLY A 138 5.45 12.04 20.15
N ALA A 139 6.71 12.11 20.60
CA ALA A 139 7.83 11.55 19.85
C ALA A 139 7.66 10.06 19.55
N ASP A 140 7.12 9.29 20.48
CA ASP A 140 6.93 7.83 20.31
C ASP A 140 5.81 7.46 19.32
N SER A 141 4.86 8.36 19.05
CA SER A 141 3.80 8.16 18.06
C SER A 141 4.19 8.65 16.67
N VAL A 142 5.21 9.50 16.55
CA VAL A 142 5.61 10.11 15.27
C VAL A 142 6.83 9.44 14.66
N TYR A 143 7.87 9.15 15.47
CA TYR A 143 9.14 8.67 14.93
C TYR A 143 9.22 7.16 14.79
N ASN A 144 9.76 6.71 13.65
CA ASN A 144 10.06 5.31 13.38
C ASN A 144 11.57 5.09 13.42
N ARG A 145 12.04 4.35 14.41
CA ARG A 145 13.47 4.03 14.60
C ARG A 145 13.90 2.76 13.86
N GLN A 146 12.99 2.09 13.19
CA GLN A 146 13.24 0.83 12.48
C GLN A 146 13.26 1.04 10.97
N LYS A 147 13.94 0.14 10.27
CA LYS A 147 13.81 0.00 8.82
C LYS A 147 12.36 -0.35 8.47
N ALA A 148 11.87 0.09 7.30
CA ALA A 148 10.51 -0.21 6.87
C ALA A 148 10.17 -1.69 7.04
N SER A 149 8.93 -1.94 7.43
CA SER A 149 8.42 -3.23 7.84
C SER A 149 8.18 -4.22 6.69
N HIS A 150 7.90 -5.41 7.12
CA HIS A 150 7.63 -6.62 6.38
C HIS A 150 6.65 -6.45 5.23
N ASN A 151 6.89 -7.20 4.19
CA ASN A 151 6.05 -7.28 3.02
C ASN A 151 5.67 -8.74 2.75
N GLU A 152 4.55 -9.19 3.29
CA GLU A 152 4.08 -10.56 3.07
C GLU A 152 3.65 -10.81 1.62
N PHE A 153 3.15 -9.77 0.95
CA PHE A 153 2.61 -9.88 -0.38
C PHE A 153 3.41 -9.07 -1.40
N LYS A 154 3.58 -9.67 -2.57
CA LYS A 154 4.12 -9.01 -3.76
C LYS A 154 3.01 -8.84 -4.80
N LEU A 155 3.13 -7.82 -5.65
CA LEU A 155 2.24 -7.63 -6.78
C LEU A 155 2.39 -8.80 -7.76
N ALA A 156 1.41 -9.68 -7.86
CA ALA A 156 1.41 -10.78 -8.83
C ALA A 156 1.16 -10.26 -10.24
N GLY A 157 0.17 -9.38 -10.40
CA GLY A 157 -0.15 -8.81 -11.71
C GLY A 157 -1.38 -7.89 -11.68
N THR A 158 -1.79 -7.47 -12.86
CA THR A 158 -3.00 -6.67 -13.08
C THR A 158 -3.84 -7.33 -14.17
N VAL A 159 -5.14 -7.48 -13.93
CA VAL A 159 -6.09 -8.01 -14.91
C VAL A 159 -6.22 -7.00 -16.05
N LEU A 160 -5.96 -7.44 -17.28
CA LEU A 160 -6.09 -6.62 -18.49
C LEU A 160 -7.50 -6.68 -19.05
N GLU A 161 -7.99 -7.91 -19.25
CA GLU A 161 -9.29 -8.16 -19.85
C GLU A 161 -9.92 -9.43 -19.29
N VAL A 162 -11.23 -9.58 -19.52
CA VAL A 162 -12.01 -10.75 -19.15
C VAL A 162 -12.72 -11.29 -20.38
N ASP A 163 -12.41 -12.53 -20.74
CA ASP A 163 -13.06 -13.31 -21.80
C ASP A 163 -14.11 -14.22 -21.16
N LYS A 164 -15.37 -13.76 -21.14
CA LYS A 164 -16.48 -14.50 -20.55
C LYS A 164 -16.86 -15.75 -21.33
N ASP A 165 -16.70 -15.71 -22.65
CA ASP A 165 -17.08 -16.81 -23.54
C ASP A 165 -16.15 -18.01 -23.32
N ARG A 166 -14.86 -17.75 -23.16
CA ARG A 166 -13.85 -18.78 -22.86
C ARG A 166 -13.61 -18.97 -21.37
N LYS A 167 -14.38 -18.31 -20.48
CA LYS A 167 -14.28 -18.38 -19.02
C LYS A 167 -12.85 -18.18 -18.50
N ARG A 168 -12.17 -17.14 -18.97
CA ARG A 168 -10.79 -16.83 -18.62
C ARG A 168 -10.57 -15.31 -18.48
N PHE A 169 -9.47 -14.92 -17.87
CA PHE A 169 -9.01 -13.54 -17.86
C PHE A 169 -7.52 -13.45 -18.15
N ALA A 170 -7.09 -12.35 -18.76
CA ALA A 170 -5.69 -12.04 -19.03
C ALA A 170 -5.06 -11.32 -17.85
N LEU A 171 -3.95 -11.85 -17.33
CA LEU A 171 -3.16 -11.23 -16.27
C LEU A 171 -1.83 -10.72 -16.84
N HIS A 172 -1.57 -9.42 -16.71
CA HIS A 172 -0.23 -8.86 -16.94
C HIS A 172 0.64 -9.12 -15.70
N VAL A 173 1.55 -10.05 -15.84
CA VAL A 173 2.37 -10.58 -14.74
C VAL A 173 3.43 -9.58 -14.28
N LYS A 174 3.55 -9.37 -12.99
CA LYS A 174 4.53 -8.46 -12.37
C LYS A 174 5.54 -9.18 -11.49
N ASN A 175 5.24 -10.38 -11.04
CA ASN A 175 6.16 -11.29 -10.37
C ASN A 175 6.01 -12.68 -10.98
N LYS A 176 7.10 -13.46 -11.01
CA LYS A 176 7.10 -14.84 -11.52
C LYS A 176 5.97 -15.65 -10.87
N LEU A 177 5.19 -16.35 -11.70
CA LEU A 177 4.12 -17.26 -11.27
C LEU A 177 4.39 -18.66 -11.79
N PHE A 178 3.98 -19.65 -11.01
CA PHE A 178 4.07 -21.07 -11.31
C PHE A 178 2.69 -21.70 -11.27
N VAL A 179 2.52 -22.79 -12.01
CA VAL A 179 1.42 -23.73 -11.73
C VAL A 179 1.59 -24.23 -10.29
N GLY A 180 0.48 -24.28 -9.53
CA GLY A 180 0.47 -24.58 -8.10
C GLY A 180 0.51 -23.36 -7.18
N ASP A 181 0.86 -22.17 -7.69
CA ASP A 181 0.76 -20.93 -6.88
C ASP A 181 -0.69 -20.61 -6.53
N THR A 182 -0.88 -19.93 -5.41
CA THR A 182 -2.17 -19.30 -5.08
C THR A 182 -2.01 -17.80 -5.08
N ILE A 183 -2.80 -17.12 -5.88
CA ILE A 183 -2.87 -15.65 -5.92
C ILE A 183 -4.17 -15.15 -5.30
N GLU A 184 -4.11 -13.93 -4.79
CA GLU A 184 -5.28 -13.21 -4.28
C GLU A 184 -5.62 -12.07 -5.25
N ILE A 185 -6.79 -12.13 -5.86
CA ILE A 185 -7.30 -11.06 -6.73
C ILE A 185 -8.15 -10.14 -5.88
N MET A 186 -7.90 -8.85 -5.98
CA MET A 186 -8.60 -7.80 -5.24
C MET A 186 -9.66 -7.16 -6.14
N PRO A 187 -10.94 -7.58 -6.06
CA PRO A 187 -12.02 -6.89 -6.77
C PRO A 187 -12.21 -5.48 -6.17
N PHE A 188 -12.80 -4.59 -6.94
CA PHE A 188 -13.10 -3.24 -6.45
C PHE A 188 -14.03 -3.27 -5.23
N GLU A 189 -14.95 -4.23 -5.21
CA GLU A 189 -15.93 -4.44 -4.13
C GLU A 189 -15.99 -5.92 -3.74
N GLY A 190 -16.40 -6.17 -2.49
CA GLY A 190 -16.55 -7.53 -1.98
C GLY A 190 -15.25 -8.14 -1.44
N GLU A 191 -15.27 -9.45 -1.28
CA GLU A 191 -14.19 -10.19 -0.66
C GLU A 191 -13.01 -10.42 -1.63
N ILE A 192 -11.84 -10.69 -1.06
CA ILE A 192 -10.66 -11.13 -1.81
C ILE A 192 -10.94 -12.50 -2.44
N ILE A 193 -10.60 -12.65 -3.71
CA ILE A 193 -10.75 -13.90 -4.45
C ILE A 193 -9.43 -14.66 -4.41
N GLN A 194 -9.43 -15.84 -3.80
CA GLN A 194 -8.29 -16.74 -3.86
C GLN A 194 -8.38 -17.61 -5.12
N LEU A 195 -7.34 -17.57 -5.94
CA LEU A 195 -7.22 -18.38 -7.14
C LEU A 195 -5.99 -19.28 -7.04
N HIS A 196 -6.22 -20.58 -6.96
CA HIS A 196 -5.17 -21.58 -7.16
C HIS A 196 -4.92 -21.76 -8.66
N ILE A 197 -3.68 -21.55 -9.10
CA ILE A 197 -3.28 -21.63 -10.51
C ILE A 197 -3.08 -23.10 -10.87
N SER A 198 -4.15 -23.76 -11.35
CA SER A 198 -4.09 -25.14 -11.82
C SER A 198 -3.58 -25.25 -13.27
N THR A 199 -3.82 -24.21 -14.07
CA THR A 199 -3.38 -24.13 -15.47
C THR A 199 -2.90 -22.72 -15.76
N LEU A 200 -1.88 -22.60 -16.58
CA LEU A 200 -1.28 -21.35 -16.99
C LEU A 200 -1.01 -21.41 -18.49
N THR A 201 -1.61 -20.52 -19.27
CA THR A 201 -1.38 -20.47 -20.72
C THR A 201 -0.89 -19.09 -21.15
N ASN A 202 -0.02 -19.04 -22.15
CA ASN A 202 0.40 -17.77 -22.74
C ASN A 202 -0.64 -17.24 -23.74
N ILE A 203 -0.37 -16.07 -24.33
CA ILE A 203 -1.27 -15.46 -25.33
C ILE A 203 -1.38 -16.29 -26.63
N ALA A 204 -0.43 -17.19 -26.89
CA ALA A 204 -0.45 -18.11 -28.05
C ALA A 204 -1.13 -19.45 -27.72
N GLU A 205 -1.87 -19.53 -26.62
CA GLU A 205 -2.61 -20.73 -26.15
C GLU A 205 -1.72 -21.93 -25.78
N SER A 206 -0.41 -21.71 -25.56
CA SER A 206 0.49 -22.78 -25.12
C SER A 206 0.50 -22.88 -23.61
N GLU A 207 0.42 -24.10 -23.08
CA GLU A 207 0.55 -24.37 -21.66
C GLU A 207 1.98 -24.08 -21.14
N LEU A 208 2.06 -23.54 -19.94
CA LEU A 208 3.31 -23.17 -19.28
C LEU A 208 3.33 -23.72 -17.86
N GLU A 209 4.50 -24.15 -17.40
CA GLU A 209 4.77 -24.48 -15.99
C GLU A 209 4.97 -23.21 -15.15
N MET A 210 5.50 -22.16 -15.80
CA MET A 210 5.74 -20.87 -15.15
C MET A 210 5.74 -19.72 -16.14
N ILE A 211 5.55 -18.50 -15.66
CA ILE A 211 5.63 -17.27 -16.45
C ILE A 211 6.46 -16.20 -15.76
N GLN A 212 7.29 -15.52 -16.55
CA GLN A 212 8.15 -14.44 -16.10
C GLN A 212 7.41 -13.10 -16.04
N PRO A 213 7.87 -12.15 -15.17
CA PRO A 213 7.36 -10.77 -15.15
C PRO A 213 7.42 -10.11 -16.54
N GLY A 214 6.45 -9.23 -16.80
CA GLY A 214 6.33 -8.49 -18.06
C GLY A 214 5.51 -9.19 -19.13
N ASN A 215 5.23 -10.48 -18.96
CA ASN A 215 4.41 -11.25 -19.88
C ASN A 215 2.92 -11.22 -19.49
N VAL A 216 2.08 -11.74 -20.39
CA VAL A 216 0.64 -11.89 -20.18
C VAL A 216 0.29 -13.37 -20.24
N CYS A 217 -0.54 -13.81 -19.30
CA CYS A 217 -1.09 -15.17 -19.29
C CYS A 217 -2.60 -15.15 -19.15
N TRP A 218 -3.21 -16.24 -19.63
CA TRP A 218 -4.60 -16.57 -19.37
C TRP A 218 -4.72 -17.43 -18.11
N LEU A 219 -5.68 -17.07 -17.25
CA LEU A 219 -6.05 -17.79 -16.04
C LEU A 219 -7.55 -18.04 -16.02
N PRO A 220 -8.02 -19.11 -15.35
CA PRO A 220 -9.45 -19.42 -15.24
C PRO A 220 -10.24 -18.28 -14.59
N LEU A 221 -11.34 -17.85 -15.20
CA LEU A 221 -12.19 -16.78 -14.70
C LEU A 221 -12.85 -17.18 -13.37
N GLN A 222 -12.79 -16.27 -12.42
CA GLN A 222 -13.54 -16.33 -11.17
C GLN A 222 -14.66 -15.27 -11.18
N GLU A 223 -15.69 -15.50 -10.38
CA GLU A 223 -16.74 -14.51 -10.16
C GLU A 223 -16.13 -13.18 -9.67
N ASN A 224 -16.71 -12.05 -10.10
CA ASN A 224 -16.30 -10.70 -9.72
C ASN A 224 -14.89 -10.28 -10.16
N VAL A 225 -14.20 -11.05 -11.00
CA VAL A 225 -12.97 -10.58 -11.65
C VAL A 225 -13.32 -9.59 -12.74
N ALA A 226 -12.65 -8.45 -12.74
CA ALA A 226 -12.85 -7.37 -13.71
C ALA A 226 -11.50 -6.79 -14.19
N PRO A 227 -11.46 -6.19 -15.38
CA PRO A 227 -10.29 -5.46 -15.85
C PRO A 227 -9.82 -4.43 -14.81
N ARG A 228 -8.51 -4.26 -14.68
CA ARG A 228 -7.80 -3.42 -13.68
C ARG A 228 -7.85 -3.94 -12.25
N ASN A 229 -8.49 -5.07 -11.95
CA ASN A 229 -8.26 -5.70 -10.66
C ASN A 229 -6.78 -6.02 -10.49
N VAL A 230 -6.28 -5.85 -9.28
CA VAL A 230 -4.90 -6.14 -8.93
C VAL A 230 -4.84 -7.50 -8.26
N ALA A 231 -3.86 -8.31 -8.66
CA ALA A 231 -3.58 -9.59 -8.01
C ALA A 231 -2.29 -9.50 -7.19
N ARG A 232 -2.30 -10.11 -6.01
CA ARG A 232 -1.13 -10.23 -5.13
C ARG A 232 -0.82 -11.68 -4.83
N ILE A 233 0.42 -11.96 -4.49
CA ILE A 233 0.88 -13.30 -4.12
C ILE A 233 1.68 -13.23 -2.83
N ARG A 234 1.44 -14.16 -1.91
CA ARG A 234 2.26 -14.30 -0.72
C ARG A 234 3.59 -14.97 -1.13
N ARG A 235 4.69 -14.31 -0.81
CA ARG A 235 6.04 -14.85 -0.96
C ARG A 235 6.77 -14.64 0.36
N PRO A 236 7.33 -15.68 0.99
CA PRO A 236 8.20 -15.49 2.13
C PRO A 236 9.37 -14.58 1.70
N GLU A 237 9.80 -13.72 2.60
CA GLU A 237 11.07 -13.00 2.42
C GLU A 237 12.18 -14.05 2.43
N GLY A 238 12.94 -14.16 1.31
CA GLY A 238 14.11 -14.99 1.20
C GLY A 238 15.30 -14.36 1.91
#